data_eedbfa15055e766fe762e2806e685613
#
_entry.id   eedbfa15055e766fe762e2806e685613
#
_cell.length_a   1.000
_cell.length_b   1.000
_cell.length_c   1.000
_cell.angle_alpha   90.00
_cell.angle_beta   90.00
_cell.angle_gamma   90.00
#
_symmetry.space_group_name_H-M   'P 1'
#
loop_
_entity.id
_entity.type
_entity.pdbx_description
1 polymer ?
#
loop_
_entity_poly.entity_id
_entity_poly.type
_entity_poly.pdbx_seq_one_letter_code
_entity_poly.pdbx_strand_id
1 'polypeptide(L)'
;MRGSRYHRRMRKSLVVLAILLGLPLSACARDCAPKVKDGWIRLLPGGMPMQAGFGRIDNHCPMPATIVSASSPAYGSVELHESKLVDGVNRMREVPELRIAPDGAAVLQPGGLHLMLMQPKMALKPGSRVAIV
;
A
#
# COMPACT_ATOMS: atom_id res chain seq x y z
N MET A 1 -34.22 42.87 56.72
CA MET A 1 -33.03 42.09 56.43
C MET A 1 -33.43 40.71 55.91
N ARG A 2 -33.47 40.49 54.58
CA ARG A 2 -33.65 39.19 53.94
C ARG A 2 -32.62 39.14 52.81
N GLY A 3 -31.42 38.61 53.12
CA GLY A 3 -30.32 38.45 52.18
C GLY A 3 -30.38 37.08 51.50
N SER A 4 -30.55 37.18 50.25
CA SER A 4 -29.92 36.41 49.15
C SER A 4 -29.39 35.00 49.45
N ARG A 5 -30.21 34.00 49.19
CA ARG A 5 -29.76 32.59 49.00
C ARG A 5 -29.84 32.13 47.55
N TYR A 6 -29.95 33.03 46.58
CA TYR A 6 -30.20 32.66 45.18
C TYR A 6 -28.94 32.47 44.35
N HIS A 7 -27.81 33.04 44.79
CA HIS A 7 -26.57 33.03 43.98
C HIS A 7 -25.69 31.76 44.11
N ARG A 8 -26.02 30.86 45.04
CA ARG A 8 -25.13 29.70 45.30
C ARG A 8 -25.51 28.44 44.51
N ARG A 9 -26.68 28.36 43.86
CA ARG A 9 -27.11 27.19 43.07
C ARG A 9 -26.72 27.24 41.62
N MET A 10 -26.51 28.44 41.04
CA MET A 10 -26.16 28.57 39.61
C MET A 10 -24.70 28.28 39.29
N ARG A 11 -23.77 28.40 40.23
CA ARG A 11 -22.37 28.08 39.99
C ARG A 11 -22.04 26.59 39.89
N LYS A 12 -22.82 25.76 40.48
CA LYS A 12 -22.57 24.30 40.43
C LYS A 12 -23.08 23.63 39.16
N SER A 13 -24.12 24.18 38.52
CA SER A 13 -24.68 23.63 37.28
C SER A 13 -23.83 24.00 36.05
N LEU A 14 -23.12 25.15 36.07
CA LEU A 14 -22.23 25.57 34.94
C LEU A 14 -20.93 24.79 34.90
N VAL A 15 -20.44 24.29 36.04
CA VAL A 15 -19.21 23.48 36.09
C VAL A 15 -19.42 22.06 35.57
N VAL A 16 -20.61 21.51 35.76
CA VAL A 16 -20.96 20.15 35.29
C VAL A 16 -21.17 20.11 33.79
N LEU A 17 -21.64 21.20 33.16
CA LEU A 17 -21.86 21.27 31.72
C LEU A 17 -20.56 21.42 30.92
N ALA A 18 -19.51 22.00 31.53
CA ALA A 18 -18.22 22.19 30.87
C ALA A 18 -17.34 20.92 30.77
N ILE A 19 -17.64 19.89 31.57
CA ILE A 19 -16.86 18.64 31.62
C ILE A 19 -17.33 17.64 30.52
N LEU A 20 -18.51 17.82 29.95
CA LEU A 20 -19.06 16.92 28.93
C LEU A 20 -18.64 17.22 27.48
N LEU A 21 -17.92 18.34 27.22
CA LEU A 21 -17.48 18.71 25.88
C LEU A 21 -16.02 18.35 25.56
N GLY A 22 -15.34 17.63 26.43
CA GLY A 22 -13.91 17.36 26.32
C GLY A 22 -13.52 15.91 26.05
N LEU A 23 -14.37 15.11 25.38
CA LEU A 23 -13.94 13.83 24.89
C LEU A 23 -13.11 14.06 23.61
N PRO A 24 -11.80 13.75 23.61
CA PRO A 24 -11.05 13.71 22.35
C PRO A 24 -11.69 12.61 21.50
N LEU A 25 -12.26 12.98 20.37
CA LEU A 25 -12.48 12.03 19.29
C LEU A 25 -11.08 11.58 18.83
N SER A 26 -10.57 10.53 19.46
CA SER A 26 -9.48 9.78 18.89
C SER A 26 -10.00 9.15 17.61
N ALA A 27 -9.92 9.89 16.51
CA ALA A 27 -10.04 9.33 15.20
C ALA A 27 -8.89 8.31 15.09
N CYS A 28 -9.16 7.02 15.30
CA CYS A 28 -8.30 5.95 14.85
C CYS A 28 -8.20 6.10 13.32
N ALA A 29 -7.23 6.85 12.85
CA ALA A 29 -6.75 6.74 11.49
C ALA A 29 -6.21 5.30 11.39
N ARG A 30 -7.04 4.37 10.91
CA ARG A 30 -6.57 3.03 10.54
C ARG A 30 -5.62 3.25 9.39
N ASP A 31 -4.35 2.90 9.58
CA ASP A 31 -3.38 2.86 8.51
C ASP A 31 -3.90 1.91 7.45
N CYS A 32 -4.47 2.50 6.39
CA CYS A 32 -4.98 1.75 5.28
C CYS A 32 -3.87 1.64 4.25
N ALA A 33 -3.47 0.42 3.91
CA ALA A 33 -2.46 0.13 2.91
C ALA A 33 -3.00 -0.78 1.81
N PRO A 34 -2.54 -0.62 0.57
CA PRO A 34 -2.83 -1.55 -0.51
C PRO A 34 -2.39 -2.98 -0.14
N LYS A 35 -3.10 -3.97 -0.69
CA LYS A 35 -2.81 -5.38 -0.48
C LYS A 35 -2.41 -6.06 -1.77
N VAL A 36 -1.31 -6.81 -1.71
CA VAL A 36 -0.87 -7.67 -2.82
C VAL A 36 -1.57 -9.02 -2.71
N LYS A 37 -2.09 -9.53 -3.84
CA LYS A 37 -2.75 -10.82 -3.97
C LYS A 37 -2.20 -11.58 -5.17
N ASP A 38 -2.32 -12.90 -5.12
CA ASP A 38 -2.05 -13.81 -6.24
C ASP A 38 -0.67 -13.59 -6.88
N GLY A 39 0.34 -13.30 -6.02
CA GLY A 39 1.72 -13.07 -6.46
C GLY A 39 2.37 -14.36 -6.95
N TRP A 40 3.04 -14.29 -8.09
CA TRP A 40 3.84 -15.38 -8.63
C TRP A 40 5.05 -14.86 -9.42
N ILE A 41 6.07 -15.69 -9.54
CA ILE A 41 7.31 -15.36 -10.24
C ILE A 41 7.50 -16.40 -11.34
N ARG A 42 7.80 -15.92 -12.56
CA ARG A 42 8.18 -16.77 -13.68
C ARG A 42 9.63 -17.19 -13.51
N LEU A 43 9.85 -18.49 -13.34
CA LEU A 43 11.19 -19.07 -13.37
C LEU A 43 11.58 -19.35 -14.82
N LEU A 44 12.73 -18.82 -15.23
CA LEU A 44 13.32 -19.12 -16.55
C LEU A 44 14.41 -20.17 -16.38
N PRO A 45 14.52 -21.13 -17.32
CA PRO A 45 15.60 -22.11 -17.29
C PRO A 45 16.96 -21.43 -17.52
N GLY A 46 18.04 -22.05 -17.02
CA GLY A 46 19.41 -21.61 -17.31
C GLY A 46 19.97 -20.53 -16.39
N GLY A 47 19.38 -20.31 -15.20
CA GLY A 47 19.96 -19.39 -14.20
C GLY A 47 20.06 -17.94 -14.65
N MET A 48 19.04 -17.45 -15.34
CA MET A 48 18.98 -16.07 -15.80
C MET A 48 19.15 -15.09 -14.62
N PRO A 49 19.89 -13.98 -14.82
CA PRO A 49 20.16 -13.00 -13.77
C PRO A 49 18.94 -12.13 -13.42
N MET A 50 17.81 -12.35 -14.09
CA MET A 50 16.58 -11.62 -13.90
C MET A 50 15.37 -12.55 -14.02
N GLN A 51 14.30 -12.20 -13.31
CA GLN A 51 13.01 -12.90 -13.32
C GLN A 51 11.88 -11.88 -13.34
N ALA A 52 10.70 -12.28 -13.81
CA ALA A 52 9.52 -11.43 -13.82
C ALA A 52 8.54 -11.85 -12.73
N GLY A 53 8.06 -10.88 -11.97
CA GLY A 53 7.05 -11.06 -10.93
C GLY A 53 5.72 -10.44 -11.33
N PHE A 54 4.64 -11.12 -11.00
CA PHE A 54 3.26 -10.78 -11.37
C PHE A 54 2.34 -10.91 -10.17
N GLY A 55 1.16 -10.33 -10.26
CA GLY A 55 0.16 -10.36 -9.21
C GLY A 55 -0.83 -9.21 -9.34
N ARG A 56 -1.57 -8.96 -8.28
CA ARG A 56 -2.55 -7.89 -8.22
C ARG A 56 -2.34 -7.06 -6.96
N ILE A 57 -2.41 -5.75 -7.07
CA ILE A 57 -2.35 -4.81 -5.96
C ILE A 57 -3.69 -4.11 -5.85
N ASP A 58 -4.45 -4.43 -4.80
CA ASP A 58 -5.76 -3.83 -4.53
C ASP A 58 -5.62 -2.68 -3.53
N ASN A 59 -6.17 -1.53 -3.88
CA ASN A 59 -6.31 -0.40 -2.96
C ASN A 59 -7.76 -0.27 -2.51
N HIS A 60 -8.10 -0.83 -1.35
CA HIS A 60 -9.43 -0.70 -0.73
C HIS A 60 -9.55 0.54 0.18
N CYS A 61 -8.56 1.42 0.13
CA CYS A 61 -8.55 2.65 0.92
C CYS A 61 -9.39 3.74 0.26
N PRO A 62 -9.97 4.67 1.04
CA PRO A 62 -10.71 5.82 0.50
C PRO A 62 -9.81 6.86 -0.16
N MET A 63 -8.49 6.72 -0.03
CA MET A 63 -7.48 7.60 -0.61
C MET A 63 -6.71 6.87 -1.72
N PRO A 64 -6.21 7.59 -2.74
CA PRO A 64 -5.30 6.99 -3.70
C PRO A 64 -3.99 6.56 -3.00
N ALA A 65 -3.39 5.48 -3.49
CA ALA A 65 -2.08 5.02 -3.07
C ALA A 65 -1.08 5.13 -4.22
N THR A 66 0.17 5.41 -3.90
CA THR A 66 1.25 5.44 -4.90
C THR A 66 2.34 4.47 -4.48
N ILE A 67 2.63 3.50 -5.35
CA ILE A 67 3.75 2.58 -5.17
C ILE A 67 4.98 3.25 -5.73
N VAL A 68 5.98 3.49 -4.91
CA VAL A 68 7.21 4.23 -5.27
C VAL A 68 8.46 3.37 -5.25
N SER A 69 8.41 2.18 -4.66
CA SER A 69 9.53 1.25 -4.62
C SER A 69 9.06 -0.16 -4.30
N ALA A 70 9.89 -1.13 -4.62
CA ALA A 70 9.76 -2.51 -4.17
C ALA A 70 11.14 -3.07 -3.82
N SER A 71 11.18 -4.01 -2.90
CA SER A 71 12.41 -4.68 -2.49
C SER A 71 12.17 -6.13 -2.10
N SER A 72 13.23 -6.92 -2.09
CA SER A 72 13.19 -8.31 -1.65
C SER A 72 14.54 -8.74 -1.09
N PRO A 73 14.59 -9.47 0.02
CA PRO A 73 15.83 -10.05 0.52
C PRO A 73 16.40 -11.14 -0.41
N ALA A 74 15.56 -11.71 -1.29
CA ALA A 74 15.95 -12.76 -2.23
C ALA A 74 16.61 -12.23 -3.52
N TYR A 75 16.57 -10.91 -3.75
CA TYR A 75 17.08 -10.28 -4.97
C TYR A 75 18.00 -9.08 -4.67
N GLY A 76 18.84 -8.72 -5.63
CA GLY A 76 19.68 -7.54 -5.55
C GLY A 76 18.88 -6.26 -5.71
N SER A 77 17.93 -6.24 -6.66
CA SER A 77 16.99 -5.14 -6.86
C SER A 77 15.65 -5.64 -7.38
N VAL A 78 14.60 -4.86 -7.13
CA VAL A 78 13.24 -5.05 -7.63
C VAL A 78 12.76 -3.75 -8.22
N GLU A 79 12.35 -3.76 -9.48
CA GLU A 79 11.88 -2.58 -10.21
C GLU A 79 10.50 -2.86 -10.81
N LEU A 80 9.65 -1.84 -10.87
CA LEU A 80 8.39 -1.91 -11.59
C LEU A 80 8.60 -1.50 -13.03
N HIS A 81 8.19 -2.35 -13.96
CA HIS A 81 8.29 -2.14 -15.39
C HIS A 81 6.93 -2.29 -16.08
N GLU A 82 6.82 -1.73 -17.25
CA GLU A 82 5.66 -1.89 -18.13
C GLU A 82 6.13 -2.25 -19.54
N SER A 83 5.52 -3.30 -20.08
CA SER A 83 5.69 -3.66 -21.50
C SER A 83 4.51 -3.12 -22.30
N LYS A 84 4.80 -2.51 -23.44
CA LYS A 84 3.81 -2.02 -24.42
C LYS A 84 4.23 -2.38 -25.83
N LEU A 85 3.25 -2.75 -26.65
CA LEU A 85 3.43 -2.90 -28.07
C LEU A 85 3.35 -1.51 -28.73
N VAL A 86 4.47 -1.07 -29.32
CA VAL A 86 4.58 0.22 -30.03
C VAL A 86 5.05 -0.07 -31.45
N ASP A 87 4.22 0.24 -32.45
CA ASP A 87 4.50 -0.02 -33.87
C ASP A 87 4.92 -1.46 -34.16
N GLY A 88 4.25 -2.45 -33.54
CA GLY A 88 4.55 -3.87 -33.68
C GLY A 88 5.78 -4.35 -32.90
N VAL A 89 6.47 -3.48 -32.17
CA VAL A 89 7.65 -3.79 -31.36
C VAL A 89 7.29 -3.75 -29.88
N ASN A 90 7.60 -4.82 -29.14
CA ASN A 90 7.42 -4.83 -27.69
C ASN A 90 8.51 -3.97 -27.04
N ARG A 91 8.10 -2.91 -26.37
CA ARG A 91 8.97 -1.99 -25.63
C ARG A 91 8.71 -2.10 -24.15
N MET A 92 9.78 -2.15 -23.36
CA MET A 92 9.74 -2.18 -21.91
C MET A 92 10.31 -0.88 -21.35
N ARG A 93 9.68 -0.34 -20.33
CA ARG A 93 10.16 0.85 -19.61
C ARG A 93 9.95 0.70 -18.12
N GLU A 94 10.80 1.33 -17.34
CA GLU A 94 10.60 1.47 -15.90
C GLU A 94 9.43 2.40 -15.59
N VAL A 95 8.68 2.06 -14.53
CA VAL A 95 7.58 2.85 -13.98
C VAL A 95 7.98 3.26 -12.57
N PRO A 96 8.56 4.45 -12.36
CA PRO A 96 9.07 4.86 -11.06
C PRO A 96 7.97 5.09 -10.03
N GLU A 97 6.76 5.39 -10.48
CA GLU A 97 5.60 5.61 -9.63
C GLU A 97 4.34 4.99 -10.25
N LEU A 98 3.62 4.20 -9.46
CA LEU A 98 2.36 3.61 -9.85
C LEU A 98 1.24 4.10 -8.94
N ARG A 99 0.38 4.97 -9.43
CA ARG A 99 -0.78 5.47 -8.70
C ARG A 99 -1.96 4.52 -8.86
N ILE A 100 -2.56 4.13 -7.75
CA ILE A 100 -3.77 3.30 -7.69
C ILE A 100 -4.89 4.14 -7.07
N ALA A 101 -5.98 4.32 -7.80
CA ALA A 101 -7.14 5.08 -7.34
C ALA A 101 -7.78 4.45 -6.08
N PRO A 102 -8.58 5.22 -5.31
CA PRO A 102 -9.43 4.65 -4.25
C PRO A 102 -10.30 3.53 -4.82
N ASP A 103 -10.41 2.43 -4.08
CA ASP A 103 -11.13 1.22 -4.49
C ASP A 103 -10.69 0.64 -5.85
N GLY A 104 -9.51 1.02 -6.29
CA GLY A 104 -8.90 0.57 -7.54
C GLY A 104 -7.91 -0.57 -7.35
N ALA A 105 -7.38 -1.03 -8.47
CA ALA A 105 -6.35 -2.07 -8.48
C ALA A 105 -5.36 -1.87 -9.62
N ALA A 106 -4.14 -2.34 -9.42
CA ALA A 106 -3.15 -2.53 -10.47
C ALA A 106 -2.95 -4.03 -10.70
N VAL A 107 -3.01 -4.44 -11.96
CA VAL A 107 -2.79 -5.84 -12.36
C VAL A 107 -1.42 -5.93 -13.01
N LEU A 108 -0.54 -6.74 -12.40
CA LEU A 108 0.77 -7.06 -12.93
C LEU A 108 0.65 -8.40 -13.67
N GLN A 109 0.84 -8.37 -14.99
CA GLN A 109 0.63 -9.52 -15.85
C GLN A 109 1.59 -9.53 -17.04
N PRO A 110 1.86 -10.69 -17.64
CA PRO A 110 2.67 -10.76 -18.85
C PRO A 110 2.15 -9.84 -19.95
N GLY A 111 3.08 -9.09 -20.57
CA GLY A 111 2.74 -8.12 -21.62
C GLY A 111 2.23 -6.76 -21.11
N GLY A 112 2.18 -6.54 -19.81
CA GLY A 112 1.78 -5.29 -19.16
C GLY A 112 2.73 -4.89 -18.05
N LEU A 113 2.18 -4.38 -16.93
CA LEU A 113 2.92 -4.10 -15.71
C LEU A 113 3.51 -5.40 -15.14
N HIS A 114 4.73 -5.33 -14.63
CA HIS A 114 5.40 -6.47 -13.96
C HIS A 114 6.54 -5.98 -13.09
N LEU A 115 6.96 -6.82 -12.14
CA LEU A 115 8.19 -6.59 -11.39
C LEU A 115 9.37 -7.24 -12.13
N MET A 116 10.44 -6.49 -12.30
CA MET A 116 11.74 -7.02 -12.69
C MET A 116 12.53 -7.34 -11.42
N LEU A 117 12.79 -8.62 -11.22
CA LEU A 117 13.50 -9.14 -10.06
C LEU A 117 14.92 -9.48 -10.51
N MET A 118 15.89 -8.68 -10.10
CA MET A 118 17.26 -8.76 -10.61
C MET A 118 18.20 -9.35 -9.58
N GLN A 119 19.21 -10.07 -10.05
CA GLN A 119 20.28 -10.65 -9.24
C GLN A 119 19.74 -11.54 -8.13
N PRO A 120 19.08 -12.68 -8.44
CA PRO A 120 18.64 -13.62 -7.44
C PRO A 120 19.80 -14.08 -6.57
N LYS A 121 19.64 -13.99 -5.27
CA LYS A 121 20.66 -14.35 -4.25
C LYS A 121 20.61 -15.83 -3.84
N MET A 122 19.60 -16.55 -4.30
CA MET A 122 19.38 -17.96 -4.01
C MET A 122 18.80 -18.69 -5.21
N ALA A 123 19.01 -19.98 -5.31
CA ALA A 123 18.35 -20.82 -6.30
C ALA A 123 16.88 -21.02 -5.92
N LEU A 124 15.98 -20.63 -6.81
CA LEU A 124 14.54 -20.81 -6.68
C LEU A 124 14.05 -22.02 -7.46
N LYS A 125 13.09 -22.74 -6.90
CA LYS A 125 12.41 -23.90 -7.50
C LYS A 125 10.92 -23.61 -7.56
N PRO A 126 10.16 -24.33 -8.41
CA PRO A 126 8.70 -24.32 -8.33
C PRO A 126 8.24 -24.62 -6.90
N GLY A 127 7.35 -23.76 -6.36
CA GLY A 127 6.89 -23.83 -4.97
C GLY A 127 7.72 -23.05 -3.94
N SER A 128 8.90 -22.53 -4.29
CA SER A 128 9.65 -21.60 -3.44
C SER A 128 8.83 -20.34 -3.18
N ARG A 129 9.01 -19.75 -1.99
CA ARG A 129 8.36 -18.50 -1.61
C ARG A 129 9.42 -17.45 -1.31
N VAL A 130 9.19 -16.23 -1.77
CA VAL A 130 10.02 -15.05 -1.48
C VAL A 130 9.14 -13.92 -0.97
N ALA A 131 9.70 -13.08 -0.11
CA ALA A 131 9.04 -11.86 0.32
C ALA A 131 9.35 -10.73 -0.67
N ILE A 132 8.33 -9.95 -1.02
CA ILE A 132 8.46 -8.67 -1.74
C ILE A 132 7.73 -7.62 -0.91
N VAL A 133 8.41 -6.52 -0.66
CA VAL A 133 7.92 -5.40 0.15
C VAL A 133 7.81 -4.16 -0.71
#